data_1b3006533f764aa1c92f48fbb9a699e7
#
_entry.id   1b3006533f764aa1c92f48fbb9a699e7
#
_cell.length_a   1.000
_cell.length_b   1.000
_cell.length_c   1.000
_cell.angle_alpha   90.00
_cell.angle_beta   90.00
_cell.angle_gamma   90.00
#
_symmetry.space_group_name_H-M   'P 1'
#
loop_
_entity.id
_entity.type
_entity.pdbx_description
1 polymer ?
#
loop_
_entity_poly.entity_id
_entity_poly.type
_entity_poly.pdbx_seq_one_letter_code
_entity_poly.pdbx_strand_id
1 'polypeptide(L)' 'MENNKKRCACCGKLTLPDYSMFYICPVCGWEDDDIQNDSPDFAGGANDMSLNQAKEAYKQGKPIS' A
#
# COMPACT_ATOMS: atom_id res chain seq x y z
N MET A 1 -16.91 -0.04 -19.58
CA MET A 1 -16.27 -0.57 -19.18
C MET A 1 -16.06 -0.52 -17.82
N GLU A 2 -15.77 -1.18 -17.15
CA GLU A 2 -15.66 -1.02 -15.90
C GLU A 2 -14.35 -0.70 -15.50
N ASN A 3 -14.13 -0.20 -14.34
CA ASN A 3 -12.87 0.13 -13.83
C ASN A 3 -12.34 -1.01 -13.08
N ASN A 4 -11.34 -1.63 -13.55
CA ASN A 4 -10.69 -2.72 -12.87
C ASN A 4 -9.68 -2.14 -11.93
N LYS A 5 -10.08 -1.95 -10.69
CA LYS A 5 -9.20 -1.43 -9.67
C LYS A 5 -8.89 -2.50 -8.65
N LYS A 6 -7.75 -2.36 -7.97
CA LYS A 6 -7.40 -3.27 -6.91
C LYS A 6 -7.31 -2.52 -5.60
N ARG A 7 -7.47 -3.25 -4.52
CA ARG A 7 -7.41 -2.64 -3.21
C ARG A 7 -5.98 -2.43 -2.79
N CYS A 8 -5.75 -1.28 -2.16
CA CYS A 8 -4.46 -1.00 -1.56
C CYS A 8 -4.26 -1.94 -0.37
N ALA A 9 -3.10 -2.57 -0.27
CA ALA A 9 -2.84 -3.51 0.81
C ALA A 9 -2.84 -2.81 2.16
N CYS A 10 -2.54 -1.52 2.20
CA CYS A 10 -2.45 -0.79 3.45
C CYS A 10 -3.81 -0.26 3.92
N CYS A 11 -4.49 0.54 3.10
CA CYS A 11 -5.74 1.15 3.53
C CYS A 11 -6.99 0.38 3.12
N GLY A 12 -6.85 -0.56 2.20
CA GLY A 12 -7.97 -1.40 1.78
C GLY A 12 -8.95 -0.75 0.82
N LYS A 13 -8.66 0.46 0.36
CA LYS A 13 -9.57 1.14 -0.55
C LYS A 13 -9.23 0.81 -1.99
N LEU A 14 -10.22 0.86 -2.86
CA LEU A 14 -10.04 0.58 -4.28
C LEU A 14 -9.44 1.82 -4.96
N THR A 15 -8.15 2.03 -4.77
CA THR A 15 -7.49 3.24 -5.24
C THR A 15 -6.44 2.99 -6.31
N LEU A 16 -6.07 1.73 -6.54
CA LEU A 16 -4.98 1.41 -7.45
C LEU A 16 -5.54 0.80 -8.74
N PRO A 17 -4.89 1.03 -9.89
CA PRO A 17 -5.31 0.33 -11.11
C PRO A 17 -4.99 -1.15 -10.98
N ASP A 18 -5.70 -1.99 -11.73
CA ASP A 18 -5.50 -3.42 -11.64
C ASP A 18 -4.12 -3.86 -12.14
N TYR A 19 -3.45 -3.02 -12.94
CA TYR A 19 -2.11 -3.28 -13.42
C TYR A 19 -1.06 -2.60 -12.55
N SER A 20 -1.42 -2.25 -11.31
CA SER A 20 -0.55 -1.51 -10.42
C SER A 20 0.76 -2.24 -10.16
N MET A 21 1.86 -1.50 -10.29
CA MET A 21 3.19 -1.99 -9.95
C MET A 21 3.93 -0.78 -9.42
N PHE A 22 4.16 -0.75 -8.12
CA PHE A 22 4.83 0.38 -7.45
C PHE A 22 4.07 1.69 -7.55
N TYR A 23 2.76 1.63 -7.80
CA TYR A 23 1.95 2.83 -7.71
C TYR A 23 1.81 3.26 -6.26
N ILE A 24 1.79 4.57 -6.03
CA ILE A 24 1.60 5.10 -4.69
C ILE A 24 0.12 5.37 -4.48
N CYS A 25 -0.44 4.79 -3.43
CA CYS A 25 -1.86 4.97 -3.13
C CYS A 25 -2.13 6.43 -2.77
N PRO A 26 -3.05 7.10 -3.47
CA PRO A 26 -3.31 8.51 -3.18
C PRO A 26 -4.01 8.74 -1.85
N VAL A 27 -4.54 7.68 -1.23
CA VAL A 27 -5.24 7.83 0.03
C VAL A 27 -4.29 7.70 1.22
N CYS A 28 -3.43 6.67 1.22
CA CYS A 28 -2.58 6.42 2.38
C CYS A 28 -1.11 6.65 2.13
N GLY A 29 -0.66 6.64 0.87
CA GLY A 29 0.74 6.86 0.57
C GLY A 29 1.57 5.58 0.47
N TRP A 30 0.96 4.42 0.63
CA TRP A 30 1.68 3.13 0.50
C TRP A 30 2.05 2.91 -0.96
N GLU A 31 3.31 2.56 -1.19
CA GLU A 31 3.74 2.19 -2.53
C GLU A 31 3.48 0.70 -2.72
N ASP A 32 2.79 0.33 -3.79
CA ASP A 32 2.27 -1.02 -4.00
C ASP A 32 3.38 -1.98 -4.40
N ASP A 33 4.07 -2.52 -3.43
CA ASP A 33 5.18 -3.45 -3.61
C ASP A 33 4.69 -4.86 -3.29
N ASP A 34 4.66 -5.72 -4.30
CA ASP A 34 4.13 -7.08 -4.13
C ASP A 34 4.91 -7.87 -3.07
N ILE A 35 6.22 -7.66 -3.00
CA ILE A 35 7.03 -8.37 -2.02
C ILE A 35 6.63 -7.96 -0.61
N GLN A 36 6.48 -6.66 -0.39
CA GLN A 36 6.06 -6.18 0.93
C GLN A 36 4.62 -6.55 1.23
N ASN A 37 3.77 -6.56 0.21
CA ASN A 37 2.37 -6.97 0.39
C ASN A 37 2.28 -8.43 0.82
N ASP A 38 3.15 -9.29 0.26
CA ASP A 38 3.16 -10.70 0.59
C ASP A 38 3.90 -11.00 1.89
N SER A 39 4.80 -10.12 2.29
CA SER A 39 5.60 -10.28 3.52
C SER A 39 5.35 -9.05 4.39
N PRO A 40 4.25 -9.03 5.13
CA PRO A 40 3.82 -7.81 5.85
C PRO A 40 4.81 -7.30 6.89
N ASP A 41 5.73 -8.12 7.34
CA ASP A 41 6.74 -7.70 8.31
C ASP A 41 8.04 -7.23 7.67
N PHE A 42 8.13 -7.31 6.34
CA PHE A 42 9.35 -6.93 5.64
C PHE A 42 9.38 -5.42 5.44
N ALA A 43 10.42 -4.78 5.99
CA ALA A 43 10.65 -3.34 5.82
C ALA A 43 11.83 -3.14 4.88
N GLY A 44 11.88 -1.98 4.25
CA GLY A 44 13.03 -1.66 3.40
C GLY A 44 12.91 -2.10 1.97
N GLY A 45 11.67 -2.30 1.50
CA GLY A 45 11.42 -2.50 0.07
C GLY A 45 11.18 -1.16 -0.59
N ALA A 46 10.14 -1.07 -1.43
CA ALA A 46 9.75 0.21 -2.03
C ALA A 46 9.34 1.20 -0.94
N ASN A 47 8.81 0.70 0.17
CA ASN A 47 8.52 1.53 1.34
C ASN A 47 9.56 1.26 2.40
N ASP A 48 9.93 2.29 3.15
CA ASP A 48 10.89 2.13 4.24
C ASP A 48 10.31 1.29 5.36
N MET A 49 9.01 1.45 5.64
CA MET A 49 8.35 0.69 6.69
C MET A 49 7.70 -0.56 6.11
N SER A 50 7.40 -1.53 6.99
CA SER A 50 6.70 -2.72 6.57
C SER A 50 5.22 -2.44 6.36
N LEU A 51 4.51 -3.36 5.72
CA LEU A 51 3.07 -3.20 5.51
C LEU A 51 2.33 -3.11 6.85
N ASN A 52 2.73 -3.93 7.83
CA ASN A 52 2.08 -3.87 9.13
C ASN A 52 2.31 -2.53 9.80
N GLN A 53 3.50 -1.96 9.68
CA GLN A 53 3.79 -0.63 10.20
C GLN A 53 2.98 0.42 9.47
N ALA A 54 2.82 0.27 8.16
CA ALA A 54 2.03 1.22 7.38
C ALA A 54 0.56 1.19 7.76
N LYS A 55 0.01 -0.01 7.96
CA LYS A 55 -1.38 -0.14 8.39
C LYS A 55 -1.60 0.54 9.73
N GLU A 56 -0.66 0.37 10.65
CA GLU A 56 -0.78 1.00 11.96
C GLU A 56 -0.66 2.51 11.85
N ALA A 57 0.28 2.99 11.03
CA ALA A 57 0.44 4.43 10.81
C ALA A 57 -0.82 5.04 10.21
N TYR A 58 -1.41 4.34 9.24
CA TYR A 58 -2.64 4.84 8.62
C TYR A 58 -3.76 4.95 9.65
N LYS A 59 -3.90 3.93 10.50
CA LYS A 59 -4.91 3.92 11.54
C LYS A 59 -4.74 5.09 12.49
N GLN A 60 -3.50 5.48 12.76
CA GLN A 60 -3.19 6.57 13.68
C GLN A 60 -3.10 7.94 12.99
N GLY A 61 -3.31 7.98 11.69
CA GLY A 61 -3.21 9.24 10.94
C GLY A 61 -1.80 9.73 10.76
N LYS A 62 -0.81 8.84 10.81
CA LYS A 62 0.60 9.21 10.65
C LYS A 62 1.05 9.01 9.22
N PRO A 63 2.13 9.70 8.80
CA PRO A 63 2.64 9.52 7.43
C PRO A 63 3.14 8.12 7.18
N ILE A 64 3.02 7.70 5.93
CA ILE A 64 3.48 6.39 5.46
C ILE A 64 4.57 6.61 4.43
N SER A 65 5.66 5.92 4.57
CA SER A 65 6.72 6.01 3.56
C SER A 65 7.60 4.77 3.54
#